data_f8fcb4c4d69a53194c310dc609304264
#
_entry.id   f8fcb4c4d69a53194c310dc609304264
#
_cell.length_a   1.000
_cell.length_b   1.000
_cell.length_c   1.000
_cell.angle_alpha   90.00
_cell.angle_beta   90.00
_cell.angle_gamma   90.00
#
_symmetry.space_group_name_H-M   'P 1'
#
loop_
_entity.id
_entity.type
_entity.pdbx_description
1 polymer ?
#
loop_
_entity_poly.entity_id
_entity_poly.type
_entity_poly.pdbx_seq_one_letter_code
_entity_poly.pdbx_strand_id
1 'polypeptide(L)'
;WAESRVGTLGLSWIDDNTYLGVSYTHRHDEYGLPAHSHLYEGCGASAIGIDSRISGLKNYLLYYPQLMDEQDINYINPRPDCHQHNHIHETNFSHNAPYIDLNTRRYDVRGEFTQPFTGIDKIRTSLSYIDYFHNELEGDKITNFFKNTGKVGRIELSHQPLGELTGILGLQYLEQDNSALSPVHSQEGHTTYLDNQQLLNRNVTKNFSVFGLEKYNWNDFTFELGARIEKQKVSMDYDIEKIKDSMKPWPNKYNSPYVEKNNKIRAQNLKSILEAVQPNKETAFSYAGTVHWRFAPNYILSLTGTHQERLPNAQEMYTHGMHLATNSFEIGNRFLRKEKSNNLEISLAYKDDLLDYQISTYYYDFDNYIYLQTLNEVLGTTKVRDQHTLRINHYSQSAANFYGLEGNIGYQFNSVYHGSLFGDYVKGRLTNLPDAVIAYDIWNREPTLAPQKDRYTPRLPPARLGTRLKADFDESLKGEIEYYRVFKQDNISKFEQVTSGYNMLNMTLAYKNKLSHTEYDLFFKANNLLDQKVYAHETFLPYIPQIGRNFSLGLNLNF
;
A
#
# COMPACT_ATOMS: atom_id res chain seq x y z
N TRP A 1 -12.17 -20.46 1.84
CA TRP A 1 -12.81 -20.22 3.16
C TRP A 1 -12.15 -19.01 3.82
N ALA A 2 -12.85 -18.37 4.75
CA ALA A 2 -12.33 -17.31 5.59
C ALA A 2 -13.07 -17.36 6.95
N GLU A 3 -12.34 -17.16 8.02
CA GLU A 3 -12.83 -17.02 9.38
C GLU A 3 -12.22 -15.78 10.03
N SER A 4 -13.03 -15.01 10.75
CA SER A 4 -12.57 -13.84 11.49
C SER A 4 -13.23 -13.82 12.87
N ARG A 5 -12.42 -13.68 13.91
CA ARG A 5 -12.85 -13.54 15.30
C ARG A 5 -12.30 -12.24 15.86
N VAL A 6 -13.17 -11.35 16.26
CA VAL A 6 -12.80 -10.04 16.82
C VAL A 6 -13.51 -9.84 18.15
N GLY A 7 -12.74 -9.50 19.18
CA GLY A 7 -13.25 -9.12 20.48
C GLY A 7 -12.70 -7.77 20.92
N THR A 8 -13.55 -6.89 21.42
CA THR A 8 -13.16 -5.58 21.93
C THR A 8 -13.74 -5.38 23.32
N LEU A 9 -12.88 -4.92 24.24
CA LEU A 9 -13.28 -4.47 25.57
C LEU A 9 -12.86 -3.00 25.71
N GLY A 10 -13.74 -2.18 26.29
CA GLY A 10 -13.46 -0.77 26.51
C GLY A 10 -14.08 -0.27 27.79
N LEU A 11 -13.42 0.71 28.39
CA LEU A 11 -13.90 1.45 29.55
C LEU A 11 -13.73 2.94 29.28
N SER A 12 -14.77 3.71 29.58
CA SER A 12 -14.74 5.17 29.44
C SER A 12 -15.18 5.83 30.74
N TRP A 13 -14.48 6.89 31.11
CA TRP A 13 -14.90 7.85 32.13
C TRP A 13 -15.29 9.15 31.43
N ILE A 14 -16.47 9.64 31.76
CA ILE A 14 -17.07 10.83 31.15
C ILE A 14 -17.52 11.75 32.25
N ASP A 15 -17.11 13.00 32.19
CA ASP A 15 -17.53 14.10 33.04
C ASP A 15 -17.88 15.30 32.14
N ASP A 16 -18.43 16.36 32.69
CA ASP A 16 -18.93 17.52 31.94
C ASP A 16 -17.94 18.06 30.89
N ASN A 17 -16.67 18.12 31.25
CA ASN A 17 -15.61 18.68 30.40
C ASN A 17 -14.51 17.69 30.03
N THR A 18 -14.66 16.42 30.41
CA THR A 18 -13.58 15.45 30.26
C THR A 18 -14.11 14.11 29.80
N TYR A 19 -13.47 13.58 28.77
CA TYR A 19 -13.62 12.19 28.34
C TYR A 19 -12.26 11.50 28.43
N LEU A 20 -12.21 10.32 29.03
CA LEU A 20 -11.06 9.44 29.03
C LEU A 20 -11.53 8.01 28.76
N GLY A 21 -11.01 7.40 27.67
CA GLY A 21 -11.37 6.04 27.28
C GLY A 21 -10.13 5.18 27.07
N VAL A 22 -10.23 3.91 27.45
CA VAL A 22 -9.25 2.87 27.16
C VAL A 22 -9.93 1.71 26.50
N SER A 23 -9.30 1.09 25.53
CA SER A 23 -9.83 -0.10 24.87
C SER A 23 -8.74 -1.08 24.47
N TYR A 24 -9.11 -2.36 24.46
CA TYR A 24 -8.33 -3.46 23.97
C TYR A 24 -9.11 -4.19 22.89
N THR A 25 -8.49 -4.44 21.75
CA THR A 25 -9.06 -5.24 20.67
C THR A 25 -8.11 -6.38 20.33
N HIS A 26 -8.66 -7.59 20.25
CA HIS A 26 -7.98 -8.77 19.71
C HIS A 26 -8.70 -9.25 18.47
N ARG A 27 -7.96 -9.50 17.41
CA ARG A 27 -8.43 -10.04 16.15
C ARG A 27 -7.60 -11.24 15.73
N HIS A 28 -8.25 -12.31 15.34
CA HIS A 28 -7.66 -13.48 14.73
C HIS A 28 -8.41 -13.80 13.44
N ASP A 29 -7.68 -13.85 12.33
CA ASP A 29 -8.24 -14.19 11.02
C ASP A 29 -7.48 -15.35 10.41
N GLU A 30 -8.22 -16.28 9.81
CA GLU A 30 -7.69 -17.34 8.96
C GLU A 30 -8.40 -17.30 7.60
N TYR A 31 -7.65 -17.26 6.50
CA TYR A 31 -8.24 -17.27 5.16
C TYR A 31 -7.30 -17.82 4.10
N GLY A 32 -7.89 -18.50 3.10
CA GLY A 32 -7.17 -19.06 1.97
C GLY A 32 -6.64 -17.99 1.01
N LEU A 33 -5.47 -18.24 0.45
CA LEU A 33 -4.92 -17.43 -0.64
C LEU A 33 -5.48 -17.90 -1.99
N PRO A 34 -5.94 -17.00 -2.88
CA PRO A 34 -6.65 -17.39 -4.10
C PRO A 34 -5.74 -17.96 -5.19
N ALA A 35 -4.43 -17.73 -5.10
CA ALA A 35 -3.48 -18.23 -6.07
C ALA A 35 -2.14 -18.51 -5.42
N HIS A 36 -1.65 -19.71 -5.63
CA HIS A 36 -0.33 -20.12 -5.23
C HIS A 36 0.24 -21.07 -6.29
N SER A 37 1.51 -20.92 -6.60
CA SER A 37 2.19 -21.82 -7.51
C SER A 37 3.37 -22.47 -6.80
N HIS A 38 3.32 -23.77 -6.57
CA HIS A 38 4.44 -24.57 -6.12
C HIS A 38 5.66 -24.52 -7.05
N LEU A 39 5.47 -23.98 -8.24
CA LEU A 39 6.51 -23.89 -9.27
C LEU A 39 7.58 -22.85 -8.94
N TYR A 40 7.37 -22.04 -7.91
CA TYR A 40 8.35 -21.05 -7.46
C TYR A 40 9.19 -21.51 -6.27
N GLU A 41 8.96 -22.71 -5.73
CA GLU A 41 9.90 -23.34 -4.82
C GLU A 41 11.25 -23.50 -5.54
N GLY A 42 12.24 -22.73 -5.16
CA GLY A 42 13.53 -22.70 -5.82
C GLY A 42 13.68 -21.68 -6.95
N CYS A 43 12.66 -20.83 -7.22
CA CYS A 43 12.84 -19.65 -8.08
C CYS A 43 13.44 -18.50 -7.27
N GLY A 44 14.60 -18.01 -7.71
CA GLY A 44 15.15 -16.73 -7.32
C GLY A 44 15.12 -15.78 -8.49
N ALA A 45 15.29 -14.50 -8.24
CA ALA A 45 15.83 -13.66 -9.26
C ALA A 45 17.35 -13.81 -9.15
N SER A 46 18.01 -14.44 -10.14
CA SER A 46 19.41 -14.11 -10.36
C SER A 46 19.40 -12.66 -10.83
N ALA A 47 19.08 -11.81 -9.88
CA ALA A 47 19.23 -10.42 -10.07
C ALA A 47 20.66 -10.30 -10.43
N ILE A 48 20.90 -9.88 -11.60
CA ILE A 48 22.09 -9.16 -11.66
C ILE A 48 23.11 -9.81 -12.53
N GLY A 49 23.34 -9.21 -13.60
CA GLY A 49 24.64 -9.18 -14.24
C GLY A 49 25.78 -8.65 -13.34
N ILE A 50 25.76 -8.90 -12.05
CA ILE A 50 26.94 -8.76 -11.18
C ILE A 50 27.81 -9.95 -11.52
N ASP A 51 28.85 -9.65 -12.30
CA ASP A 51 29.85 -10.63 -12.67
C ASP A 51 30.31 -11.40 -11.44
N SER A 52 30.08 -12.70 -11.43
CA SER A 52 30.55 -13.66 -10.42
C SER A 52 32.08 -13.59 -10.19
N ARG A 53 32.81 -12.83 -11.00
CA ARG A 53 34.24 -12.61 -10.94
C ARG A 53 34.69 -11.54 -9.95
N ILE A 54 33.75 -10.75 -9.39
CA ILE A 54 34.05 -9.90 -8.22
C ILE A 54 33.90 -10.75 -6.96
N SER A 55 34.84 -11.61 -6.75
CA SER A 55 34.82 -12.70 -5.79
C SER A 55 34.70 -12.31 -4.31
N GLY A 56 34.78 -11.03 -3.97
CA GLY A 56 34.60 -10.55 -2.59
C GLY A 56 33.26 -9.88 -2.34
N LEU A 57 32.68 -9.25 -3.37
CA LEU A 57 31.40 -8.55 -3.28
C LEU A 57 30.23 -9.52 -3.33
N LYS A 58 30.40 -10.64 -4.03
CA LYS A 58 29.34 -11.64 -4.29
C LYS A 58 28.68 -12.17 -3.02
N ASN A 59 29.46 -12.59 -2.03
CA ASN A 59 28.92 -13.14 -0.79
C ASN A 59 28.19 -12.07 0.05
N TYR A 60 28.61 -10.81 -0.04
CA TYR A 60 28.00 -9.72 0.69
C TYR A 60 26.68 -9.26 0.08
N LEU A 61 26.63 -9.06 -1.23
CA LEU A 61 25.41 -8.69 -1.95
C LEU A 61 24.35 -9.80 -1.93
N LEU A 62 24.76 -11.07 -1.70
CA LEU A 62 23.83 -12.17 -1.45
C LEU A 62 23.08 -12.02 -0.12
N TYR A 63 23.73 -11.44 0.91
CA TYR A 63 23.09 -11.21 2.20
C TYR A 63 22.29 -9.92 2.28
N TYR A 64 22.76 -8.86 1.58
CA TYR A 64 22.17 -7.54 1.65
C TYR A 64 22.13 -6.89 0.26
N PRO A 65 21.37 -7.45 -0.69
CA PRO A 65 21.32 -6.93 -2.07
C PRO A 65 20.81 -5.50 -2.16
N GLN A 66 20.01 -5.07 -1.18
CA GLN A 66 19.52 -3.69 -1.06
C GLN A 66 20.61 -2.65 -0.79
N LEU A 67 21.86 -3.08 -0.53
CA LEU A 67 23.01 -2.17 -0.36
C LEU A 67 23.83 -1.96 -1.64
N MET A 68 23.32 -2.44 -2.77
CA MET A 68 23.89 -2.11 -4.08
C MET A 68 23.97 -0.60 -4.30
N ASP A 69 24.88 -0.15 -5.13
CA ASP A 69 24.96 1.25 -5.48
C ASP A 69 23.81 1.70 -6.40
N GLU A 70 23.71 3.02 -6.65
CA GLU A 70 22.60 3.56 -7.43
C GLU A 70 22.59 3.09 -8.87
N GLN A 71 23.77 2.90 -9.47
CA GLN A 71 23.88 2.41 -10.84
C GLN A 71 23.40 0.95 -10.92
N ASP A 72 23.86 0.11 -10.01
CA ASP A 72 23.50 -1.30 -9.99
C ASP A 72 21.99 -1.49 -9.76
N ILE A 73 21.36 -0.72 -8.85
CA ILE A 73 19.92 -0.80 -8.61
C ILE A 73 19.10 -0.30 -9.79
N ASN A 74 19.47 0.83 -10.39
CA ASN A 74 18.70 1.41 -11.49
C ASN A 74 18.88 0.63 -12.82
N TYR A 75 19.97 -0.13 -12.94
CA TYR A 75 20.28 -0.90 -14.15
C TYR A 75 20.08 -2.41 -13.96
N ILE A 76 19.40 -2.84 -12.93
CA ILE A 76 19.01 -4.24 -12.76
C ILE A 76 18.23 -4.70 -13.99
N ASN A 77 18.76 -5.73 -14.65
CA ASN A 77 18.03 -6.54 -15.63
C ASN A 77 17.89 -7.96 -15.06
N PRO A 78 16.99 -8.16 -14.10
CA PRO A 78 16.85 -9.42 -13.42
C PRO A 78 16.27 -10.46 -14.38
N ARG A 79 16.86 -11.63 -14.37
CA ARG A 79 16.31 -12.80 -15.04
C ARG A 79 15.74 -13.72 -13.98
N PRO A 80 14.51 -14.21 -14.15
CA PRO A 80 14.02 -15.25 -13.26
C PRO A 80 14.94 -16.46 -13.42
N ASP A 81 15.48 -16.92 -12.30
CA ASP A 81 16.29 -18.13 -12.20
C ASP A 81 15.46 -19.17 -11.49
N CYS A 82 14.79 -20.00 -12.26
CA CYS A 82 14.03 -21.12 -11.75
C CYS A 82 14.83 -22.39 -12.09
N HIS A 83 15.51 -22.95 -11.12
CA HIS A 83 16.06 -24.29 -11.28
C HIS A 83 14.89 -25.28 -11.38
N GLN A 84 14.59 -25.73 -12.59
CA GLN A 84 13.70 -26.86 -12.79
C GLN A 84 14.38 -28.10 -12.19
N HIS A 85 14.09 -28.38 -10.93
CA HIS A 85 14.24 -29.73 -10.46
C HIS A 85 13.16 -30.57 -11.16
N ASN A 86 13.56 -31.39 -12.12
CA ASN A 86 12.72 -32.41 -12.75
C ASN A 86 12.36 -33.52 -11.73
N HIS A 87 11.82 -33.15 -10.63
CA HIS A 87 11.05 -34.06 -9.82
C HIS A 87 9.63 -34.02 -10.37
N ILE A 88 9.29 -35.03 -11.16
CA ILE A 88 7.91 -35.43 -11.37
C ILE A 88 7.39 -35.79 -9.98
N HIS A 89 6.98 -34.80 -9.21
CA HIS A 89 6.08 -35.05 -8.11
C HIS A 89 4.80 -35.55 -8.76
N GLU A 90 4.54 -36.86 -8.58
CA GLU A 90 3.22 -37.40 -8.79
C GLU A 90 2.24 -36.38 -8.22
N THR A 91 1.29 -35.99 -9.04
CA THR A 91 0.24 -35.04 -8.72
C THR A 91 -0.71 -35.61 -7.67
N ASN A 92 -0.21 -35.91 -6.52
CA ASN A 92 -1.01 -35.91 -5.33
C ASN A 92 -1.25 -34.42 -5.03
N PHE A 93 -2.31 -33.89 -5.62
CA PHE A 93 -2.98 -32.68 -5.16
C PHE A 93 -3.47 -32.93 -3.73
N SER A 94 -2.58 -33.17 -2.80
CA SER A 94 -2.91 -33.23 -1.39
C SER A 94 -3.03 -31.81 -0.88
N HIS A 95 -4.18 -31.28 -0.96
CA HIS A 95 -5.05 -30.80 0.12
C HIS A 95 -4.61 -29.58 0.93
N ASN A 96 -3.43 -28.97 0.71
CA ASN A 96 -2.97 -27.85 1.52
C ASN A 96 -2.90 -26.58 0.69
N ALA A 97 -4.07 -26.03 0.33
CA ALA A 97 -4.13 -24.70 -0.24
C ALA A 97 -3.47 -23.70 0.74
N PRO A 98 -2.61 -22.79 0.25
CA PRO A 98 -1.97 -21.83 1.13
C PRO A 98 -2.99 -20.92 1.78
N TYR A 99 -2.71 -20.55 3.01
CA TYR A 99 -3.58 -19.70 3.81
C TYR A 99 -2.78 -18.75 4.69
N ILE A 100 -3.46 -17.75 5.18
CA ILE A 100 -2.93 -16.77 6.13
C ILE A 100 -3.55 -17.05 7.50
N ASP A 101 -2.69 -17.10 8.52
CA ASP A 101 -3.04 -17.02 9.94
C ASP A 101 -2.55 -15.68 10.49
N LEU A 102 -3.50 -14.83 10.87
CA LEU A 102 -3.25 -13.44 11.24
C LEU A 102 -3.74 -13.16 12.65
N ASN A 103 -2.88 -12.53 13.44
CA ASN A 103 -3.20 -12.07 14.78
C ASN A 103 -2.90 -10.59 14.95
N THR A 104 -3.82 -9.85 15.56
CA THR A 104 -3.65 -8.44 15.92
C THR A 104 -4.11 -8.18 17.33
N ARG A 105 -3.28 -7.50 18.12
CA ARG A 105 -3.62 -6.96 19.44
C ARG A 105 -3.45 -5.46 19.39
N ARG A 106 -4.48 -4.75 19.80
CA ARG A 106 -4.48 -3.30 19.79
C ARG A 106 -4.93 -2.75 21.13
N TYR A 107 -4.20 -1.77 21.63
CA TYR A 107 -4.49 -1.02 22.85
C TYR A 107 -4.62 0.45 22.47
N ASP A 108 -5.71 1.07 22.87
CA ASP A 108 -5.96 2.48 22.61
C ASP A 108 -6.26 3.22 23.93
N VAL A 109 -5.72 4.42 24.05
CA VAL A 109 -6.08 5.40 25.07
C VAL A 109 -6.49 6.68 24.35
N ARG A 110 -7.65 7.23 24.71
CA ARG A 110 -8.15 8.48 24.13
C ARG A 110 -8.59 9.41 25.24
N GLY A 111 -8.26 10.68 25.10
CA GLY A 111 -8.69 11.73 26.01
C GLY A 111 -9.20 12.94 25.23
N GLU A 112 -10.25 13.57 25.74
CA GLU A 112 -10.75 14.86 25.29
C GLU A 112 -11.02 15.73 26.51
N PHE A 113 -10.49 16.95 26.51
CA PHE A 113 -10.66 17.95 27.55
C PHE A 113 -11.23 19.21 26.91
N THR A 114 -12.44 19.58 27.29
CA THR A 114 -13.14 20.75 26.74
C THR A 114 -12.87 21.95 27.67
N GLN A 115 -12.44 23.06 27.08
CA GLN A 115 -12.13 24.33 27.76
C GLN A 115 -11.17 24.18 28.95
N PRO A 116 -10.04 23.45 28.80
CA PRO A 116 -9.12 23.21 29.92
C PRO A 116 -8.40 24.49 30.40
N PHE A 117 -8.19 25.45 29.47
CA PHE A 117 -7.51 26.72 29.74
C PHE A 117 -8.13 27.84 28.89
N THR A 118 -7.97 29.10 29.35
CA THR A 118 -8.36 30.29 28.56
C THR A 118 -7.65 30.29 27.20
N GLY A 119 -8.39 30.48 26.13
CA GLY A 119 -7.87 30.49 24.75
C GLY A 119 -7.88 29.11 24.06
N ILE A 120 -8.03 28.01 24.81
CA ILE A 120 -8.14 26.66 24.27
C ILE A 120 -9.58 26.17 24.41
N ASP A 121 -10.17 25.81 23.30
CA ASP A 121 -11.51 25.20 23.26
C ASP A 121 -11.45 23.71 23.62
N LYS A 122 -10.49 22.99 23.05
CA LYS A 122 -10.39 21.53 23.20
C LYS A 122 -8.97 21.01 23.11
N ILE A 123 -8.64 20.04 23.96
CA ILE A 123 -7.44 19.20 23.82
C ILE A 123 -7.90 17.77 23.55
N ARG A 124 -7.43 17.18 22.46
CA ARG A 124 -7.60 15.76 22.14
C ARG A 124 -6.27 15.05 22.22
N THR A 125 -6.26 13.88 22.85
CA THR A 125 -5.09 13.01 22.91
C THR A 125 -5.47 11.60 22.46
N SER A 126 -4.57 10.96 21.75
CA SER A 126 -4.71 9.54 21.43
C SER A 126 -3.35 8.85 21.48
N LEU A 127 -3.32 7.68 22.12
CA LEU A 127 -2.18 6.78 22.14
C LEU A 127 -2.66 5.42 21.68
N SER A 128 -1.93 4.81 20.75
CA SER A 128 -2.23 3.46 20.24
C SER A 128 -0.97 2.62 20.22
N TYR A 129 -1.09 1.37 20.66
CA TYR A 129 -0.10 0.33 20.50
C TYR A 129 -0.73 -0.82 19.74
N ILE A 130 -0.09 -1.26 18.65
CA ILE A 130 -0.57 -2.33 17.79
C ILE A 130 0.55 -3.36 17.66
N ASP A 131 0.22 -4.61 17.97
CA ASP A 131 1.08 -5.77 17.72
C ASP A 131 0.38 -6.66 16.70
N TYR A 132 0.94 -6.71 15.50
CA TYR A 132 0.43 -7.45 14.36
C TYR A 132 1.44 -8.47 13.91
N PHE A 133 1.00 -9.69 13.69
CA PHE A 133 1.77 -10.67 12.94
C PHE A 133 0.86 -11.56 12.09
N HIS A 134 1.38 -12.05 10.99
CA HIS A 134 0.76 -13.14 10.26
C HIS A 134 1.79 -14.09 9.69
N ASN A 135 1.36 -15.34 9.56
CA ASN A 135 2.06 -16.38 8.83
C ASN A 135 1.37 -16.61 7.51
N GLU A 136 2.12 -16.72 6.44
CA GLU A 136 1.69 -17.36 5.21
C GLU A 136 2.08 -18.82 5.28
N LEU A 137 1.11 -19.74 5.25
CA LEU A 137 1.33 -21.16 5.44
C LEU A 137 0.94 -21.97 4.21
N GLU A 138 1.69 -23.03 3.99
CA GLU A 138 1.38 -24.09 3.06
C GLU A 138 1.31 -25.41 3.81
N GLY A 139 0.09 -25.87 4.11
CA GLY A 139 -0.12 -26.90 5.12
C GLY A 139 0.37 -26.45 6.48
N ASP A 140 1.25 -27.23 7.10
CA ASP A 140 1.86 -26.87 8.40
C ASP A 140 3.18 -26.08 8.26
N LYS A 141 3.61 -25.82 7.02
CA LYS A 141 4.87 -25.14 6.74
C LYS A 141 4.65 -23.63 6.63
N ILE A 142 5.34 -22.85 7.47
CA ILE A 142 5.38 -21.39 7.33
C ILE A 142 6.31 -21.06 6.17
N THR A 143 5.80 -20.34 5.17
CA THR A 143 6.54 -19.85 4.00
C THR A 143 7.05 -18.43 4.20
N ASN A 144 6.22 -17.56 4.79
CA ASN A 144 6.59 -16.20 5.16
C ASN A 144 6.01 -15.85 6.53
N PHE A 145 6.75 -15.03 7.26
CA PHE A 145 6.34 -14.48 8.54
C PHE A 145 6.44 -12.95 8.52
N PHE A 146 5.33 -12.30 8.75
CA PHE A 146 5.23 -10.85 8.80
C PHE A 146 4.98 -10.39 10.23
N LYS A 147 5.75 -9.40 10.66
CA LYS A 147 5.56 -8.75 11.94
C LYS A 147 5.52 -7.24 11.77
N ASN A 148 4.59 -6.58 12.45
CA ASN A 148 4.47 -5.13 12.44
C ASN A 148 3.99 -4.64 13.81
N THR A 149 4.88 -4.00 14.57
CA THR A 149 4.54 -3.39 15.85
C THR A 149 4.51 -1.89 15.68
N GLY A 150 3.36 -1.28 15.96
CA GLY A 150 3.14 0.16 15.81
C GLY A 150 2.89 0.86 17.15
N LYS A 151 3.49 2.03 17.35
CA LYS A 151 3.20 2.96 18.43
C LYS A 151 2.85 4.31 17.83
N VAL A 152 1.68 4.84 18.18
CA VAL A 152 1.21 6.15 17.69
C VAL A 152 0.80 6.98 18.88
N GLY A 153 1.29 8.21 18.92
CA GLY A 153 0.85 9.23 19.86
C GLY A 153 0.46 10.49 19.11
N ARG A 154 -0.70 11.07 19.43
CA ARG A 154 -1.20 12.30 18.80
C ARG A 154 -1.84 13.20 19.84
N ILE A 155 -1.53 14.50 19.78
CA ILE A 155 -2.13 15.56 20.57
C ILE A 155 -2.60 16.65 19.64
N GLU A 156 -3.82 17.12 19.81
CA GLU A 156 -4.45 18.21 19.08
C GLU A 156 -4.97 19.27 20.04
N LEU A 157 -4.70 20.51 19.74
CA LEU A 157 -5.18 21.69 20.43
C LEU A 157 -6.11 22.47 19.51
N SER A 158 -7.37 22.60 19.84
CA SER A 158 -8.29 23.54 19.18
C SER A 158 -8.32 24.83 19.99
N HIS A 159 -8.09 25.97 19.34
CA HIS A 159 -8.21 27.26 20.01
C HIS A 159 -9.68 27.71 20.09
N GLN A 160 -9.98 28.57 21.04
CA GLN A 160 -11.29 29.24 21.09
C GLN A 160 -11.48 30.09 19.82
N PRO A 161 -12.71 30.21 19.30
CA PRO A 161 -12.97 31.03 18.13
C PRO A 161 -12.46 32.47 18.30
N LEU A 162 -11.69 32.94 17.31
CA LEU A 162 -11.22 34.33 17.21
C LEU A 162 -12.09 35.03 16.15
N GLY A 163 -13.29 35.44 16.55
CA GLY A 163 -14.33 35.84 15.59
C GLY A 163 -14.76 34.63 14.77
N GLU A 164 -14.62 34.73 13.45
CA GLU A 164 -14.97 33.66 12.49
C GLU A 164 -13.80 32.68 12.22
N LEU A 165 -12.66 32.86 12.90
CA LEU A 165 -11.48 31.99 12.75
C LEU A 165 -11.53 30.86 13.78
N THR A 166 -11.39 29.62 13.31
CA THR A 166 -11.29 28.40 14.13
C THR A 166 -10.18 27.51 13.59
N GLY A 167 -9.49 26.80 14.45
CA GLY A 167 -8.42 25.96 13.98
C GLY A 167 -7.86 24.99 15.01
N ILE A 168 -6.92 24.20 14.53
CA ILE A 168 -6.21 23.19 15.32
C ILE A 168 -4.71 23.26 15.08
N LEU A 169 -3.95 23.00 16.13
CA LEU A 169 -2.53 22.70 16.06
C LEU A 169 -2.28 21.31 16.64
N GLY A 170 -1.49 20.50 15.99
CA GLY A 170 -1.26 19.13 16.43
C GLY A 170 0.18 18.66 16.32
N LEU A 171 0.49 17.68 17.15
CA LEU A 171 1.73 16.92 17.17
C LEU A 171 1.41 15.44 16.99
N GLN A 172 2.23 14.72 16.22
CA GLN A 172 2.09 13.29 16.06
C GLN A 172 3.46 12.62 16.07
N TYR A 173 3.56 11.52 16.80
CA TYR A 173 4.68 10.59 16.76
C TYR A 173 4.22 9.22 16.33
N LEU A 174 4.97 8.58 15.43
CA LEU A 174 4.76 7.21 15.01
C LEU A 174 6.09 6.47 15.06
N GLU A 175 6.09 5.28 15.66
CA GLU A 175 7.19 4.31 15.59
C GLU A 175 6.63 2.99 15.08
N GLN A 176 7.24 2.43 14.05
CA GLN A 176 6.86 1.17 13.44
C GLN A 176 8.09 0.26 13.36
N ASP A 177 8.00 -0.94 13.96
CA ASP A 177 8.99 -2.03 13.86
C ASP A 177 8.39 -3.11 12.95
N ASN A 178 8.97 -3.29 11.79
CA ASN A 178 8.40 -4.10 10.72
C ASN A 178 9.43 -5.09 10.15
N SER A 179 8.95 -6.28 9.78
CA SER A 179 9.74 -7.29 9.06
C SER A 179 8.84 -8.23 8.25
N ALA A 180 9.37 -8.74 7.14
CA ALA A 180 8.77 -9.81 6.35
C ALA A 180 9.87 -10.84 6.04
N LEU A 181 9.88 -11.93 6.79
CA LEU A 181 10.95 -12.92 6.79
C LEU A 181 10.45 -14.24 6.22
N SER A 182 11.31 -14.92 5.48
CA SER A 182 11.08 -16.30 5.03
C SER A 182 11.92 -17.23 5.91
N PRO A 183 11.34 -18.29 6.51
CA PRO A 183 12.10 -19.28 7.24
C PRO A 183 13.15 -19.93 6.34
N VAL A 184 14.38 -20.04 6.85
CA VAL A 184 15.46 -20.72 6.14
C VAL A 184 15.20 -22.22 6.23
N HIS A 185 14.85 -22.85 5.12
CA HIS A 185 14.79 -24.31 5.02
C HIS A 185 16.15 -24.82 4.54
N SER A 186 17.01 -25.22 5.46
CA SER A 186 18.22 -25.96 5.12
C SER A 186 17.81 -27.36 4.68
N GLN A 187 17.76 -27.63 3.39
CA GLN A 187 17.89 -28.99 2.91
C GLN A 187 19.36 -29.42 3.07
N GLU A 188 19.59 -30.53 3.76
CA GLU A 188 20.93 -31.09 3.96
C GLU A 188 21.69 -31.12 2.62
N GLY A 189 22.77 -30.36 2.53
CA GLY A 189 23.79 -30.47 1.51
C GLY A 189 23.76 -29.47 0.34
N HIS A 190 22.77 -28.64 0.19
CA HIS A 190 22.76 -27.59 -0.83
C HIS A 190 22.40 -26.24 -0.20
N THR A 191 23.38 -25.37 -0.03
CA THR A 191 23.16 -23.93 0.18
C THR A 191 22.58 -23.35 -1.12
N THR A 192 21.28 -23.37 -1.24
CA THR A 192 20.60 -22.64 -2.31
C THR A 192 20.73 -21.15 -2.01
N TYR A 193 21.02 -20.35 -3.01
CA TYR A 193 21.19 -18.88 -2.92
C TYR A 193 19.95 -18.16 -2.38
N LEU A 194 18.84 -18.86 -2.23
CA LEU A 194 17.54 -18.40 -1.72
C LEU A 194 17.48 -18.28 -0.20
N ASP A 195 18.35 -18.99 0.53
CA ASP A 195 18.30 -19.05 2.01
C ASP A 195 18.57 -17.71 2.70
N ASN A 196 18.99 -16.68 1.94
CA ASN A 196 19.38 -15.37 2.47
C ASN A 196 18.53 -14.21 1.90
N GLN A 197 17.54 -14.48 1.06
CA GLN A 197 16.69 -13.46 0.47
C GLN A 197 15.43 -13.30 1.32
N GLN A 198 15.45 -12.35 2.23
CA GLN A 198 14.29 -11.97 3.02
C GLN A 198 13.49 -10.90 2.25
N LEU A 199 12.16 -11.02 2.18
CA LEU A 199 11.32 -10.03 1.52
C LEU A 199 11.57 -8.63 2.09
N LEU A 200 11.62 -8.51 3.41
CA LEU A 200 11.98 -7.26 4.09
C LEU A 200 12.64 -7.57 5.44
N ASN A 201 13.92 -7.26 5.58
CA ASN A 201 14.61 -7.36 6.84
C ASN A 201 13.97 -6.45 7.89
N ARG A 202 14.12 -6.79 9.17
CA ARG A 202 13.62 -5.98 10.27
C ARG A 202 14.10 -4.54 10.14
N ASN A 203 13.17 -3.61 10.28
CA ASN A 203 13.42 -2.18 10.18
C ASN A 203 12.56 -1.42 11.21
N VAL A 204 13.05 -0.25 11.59
CA VAL A 204 12.34 0.66 12.48
C VAL A 204 12.19 2.00 11.78
N THR A 205 10.95 2.39 11.56
CA THR A 205 10.57 3.71 11.05
C THR A 205 10.05 4.58 12.21
N LYS A 206 10.60 5.78 12.34
CA LYS A 206 10.16 6.79 13.32
C LYS A 206 9.78 8.06 12.59
N ASN A 207 8.55 8.53 12.79
CA ASN A 207 8.04 9.77 12.23
C ASN A 207 7.62 10.71 13.35
N PHE A 208 8.05 11.95 13.25
CA PHE A 208 7.56 13.05 14.08
C PHE A 208 6.98 14.14 13.19
N SER A 209 5.78 14.59 13.50
CA SER A 209 5.08 15.59 12.68
C SER A 209 4.47 16.69 13.53
N VAL A 210 4.50 17.90 12.99
CA VAL A 210 3.73 19.06 13.46
C VAL A 210 2.79 19.46 12.33
N PHE A 211 1.54 19.75 12.65
CA PHE A 211 0.55 20.17 11.67
C PHE A 211 -0.41 21.19 12.26
N GLY A 212 -0.99 22.00 11.39
CA GLY A 212 -2.03 22.95 11.73
C GLY A 212 -3.05 23.08 10.61
N LEU A 213 -4.27 23.42 10.97
CA LEU A 213 -5.37 23.73 10.07
C LEU A 213 -6.13 24.92 10.65
N GLU A 214 -6.36 25.94 9.82
CA GLU A 214 -7.16 27.11 10.13
C GLU A 214 -8.32 27.23 9.16
N LYS A 215 -9.48 27.58 9.68
CA LYS A 215 -10.71 27.80 8.94
C LYS A 215 -11.27 29.18 9.28
N TYR A 216 -11.56 29.96 8.23
CA TYR A 216 -12.13 31.30 8.32
C TYR A 216 -13.41 31.40 7.49
N ASN A 217 -14.52 31.79 8.14
CA ASN A 217 -15.79 32.03 7.47
C ASN A 217 -15.95 33.54 7.18
N TRP A 218 -16.26 33.87 5.94
CA TRP A 218 -16.48 35.24 5.51
C TRP A 218 -17.64 35.31 4.53
N ASN A 219 -18.80 35.77 4.99
CA ASN A 219 -20.04 35.78 4.24
C ASN A 219 -20.33 34.41 3.59
N ASP A 220 -20.41 34.38 2.26
CA ASP A 220 -20.65 33.16 1.48
C ASP A 220 -19.38 32.30 1.23
N PHE A 221 -18.23 32.73 1.77
CA PHE A 221 -16.96 32.04 1.60
C PHE A 221 -16.53 31.36 2.90
N THR A 222 -15.94 30.18 2.74
CA THR A 222 -15.17 29.52 3.78
C THR A 222 -13.77 29.24 3.24
N PHE A 223 -12.76 29.71 3.94
CA PHE A 223 -11.34 29.48 3.62
C PHE A 223 -10.78 28.46 4.59
N GLU A 224 -10.07 27.45 4.08
CA GLU A 224 -9.36 26.48 4.88
C GLU A 224 -7.89 26.45 4.45
N LEU A 225 -6.96 26.56 5.42
CA LEU A 225 -5.52 26.51 5.19
C LEU A 225 -4.92 25.47 6.13
N GLY A 226 -4.19 24.51 5.58
CA GLY A 226 -3.51 23.48 6.32
C GLY A 226 -2.03 23.36 5.95
N ALA A 227 -1.20 23.03 6.94
CA ALA A 227 0.20 22.73 6.73
C ALA A 227 0.68 21.61 7.66
N ARG A 228 1.65 20.83 7.19
CA ARG A 228 2.28 19.74 7.95
C ARG A 228 3.78 19.66 7.61
N ILE A 229 4.58 19.53 8.63
CA ILE A 229 5.99 19.15 8.51
C ILE A 229 6.19 17.79 9.17
N GLU A 230 6.91 16.91 8.52
CA GLU A 230 7.18 15.55 9.00
C GLU A 230 8.66 15.22 8.86
N LYS A 231 9.26 14.68 9.93
CA LYS A 231 10.62 14.13 9.92
C LYS A 231 10.53 12.63 10.08
N GLN A 232 11.11 11.90 9.13
CA GLN A 232 11.20 10.45 9.13
C GLN A 232 12.64 10.00 9.35
N LYS A 233 12.78 8.89 10.09
CA LYS A 233 14.01 8.12 10.18
C LYS A 233 13.68 6.66 9.97
N VAL A 234 14.29 6.03 8.94
CA VAL A 234 14.20 4.59 8.68
C VAL A 234 15.55 3.96 8.98
N SER A 235 15.56 2.96 9.86
CA SER A 235 16.74 2.22 10.27
C SER A 235 16.53 0.74 9.98
N MET A 236 17.44 0.14 9.21
CA MET A 236 17.44 -1.30 8.94
C MET A 236 18.30 -2.02 9.99
N ASP A 237 17.89 -3.23 10.33
CA ASP A 237 18.65 -4.11 11.23
C ASP A 237 19.68 -4.92 10.43
N TYR A 238 20.89 -4.40 10.31
CA TYR A 238 22.01 -5.05 9.63
C TYR A 238 22.99 -5.63 10.62
N ASP A 239 23.45 -6.86 10.34
CA ASP A 239 24.57 -7.46 11.09
C ASP A 239 25.90 -6.85 10.63
N ILE A 240 26.29 -5.75 11.29
CA ILE A 240 27.49 -4.99 10.97
C ILE A 240 28.77 -5.82 11.14
N GLU A 241 28.80 -6.73 12.10
CA GLU A 241 29.98 -7.59 12.32
C GLU A 241 30.12 -8.62 11.20
N LYS A 242 29.02 -9.23 10.78
CA LYS A 242 29.02 -10.14 9.62
C LYS A 242 29.43 -9.41 8.33
N ILE A 243 28.99 -8.16 8.16
CA ILE A 243 29.43 -7.30 7.06
C ILE A 243 30.93 -7.09 7.07
N LYS A 244 31.49 -6.67 8.20
CA LYS A 244 32.95 -6.46 8.36
C LYS A 244 33.73 -7.75 8.12
N ASP A 245 33.24 -8.87 8.66
CA ASP A 245 33.86 -10.19 8.51
C ASP A 245 33.91 -10.64 7.04
N SER A 246 32.81 -10.43 6.29
CA SER A 246 32.75 -10.77 4.88
C SER A 246 33.74 -9.96 4.02
N MET A 247 34.15 -8.78 4.49
CA MET A 247 35.04 -7.84 3.81
C MET A 247 36.47 -7.84 4.38
N LYS A 248 36.83 -8.77 5.29
CA LYS A 248 38.18 -8.89 5.80
C LYS A 248 39.20 -9.05 4.67
N PRO A 249 40.40 -8.42 4.77
CA PRO A 249 41.45 -8.57 3.78
C PRO A 249 41.84 -10.03 3.60
N TRP A 250 42.10 -10.44 2.39
CA TRP A 250 42.66 -11.76 2.12
C TRP A 250 44.12 -11.85 2.58
N PRO A 251 44.57 -12.96 3.14
CA PRO A 251 45.95 -13.17 3.48
C PRO A 251 46.85 -13.07 2.24
N ASN A 252 47.84 -12.18 2.25
CA ASN A 252 48.79 -12.00 1.15
C ASN A 252 50.16 -12.62 1.50
N LYS A 253 50.21 -13.93 1.63
CA LYS A 253 51.43 -14.67 2.02
C LYS A 253 52.59 -14.53 1.03
N TYR A 254 52.31 -14.20 -0.23
CA TYR A 254 53.28 -14.16 -1.33
C TYR A 254 53.48 -12.78 -1.93
N ASN A 255 53.04 -11.73 -1.25
CA ASN A 255 53.07 -10.35 -1.75
C ASN A 255 52.49 -10.18 -3.18
N SER A 256 51.42 -10.89 -3.45
CA SER A 256 50.78 -10.87 -4.75
C SER A 256 50.13 -9.50 -5.03
N PRO A 257 50.49 -8.81 -6.13
CA PRO A 257 49.86 -7.55 -6.53
C PRO A 257 48.36 -7.69 -6.75
N TYR A 258 47.90 -8.86 -7.18
CA TYR A 258 46.49 -9.19 -7.36
C TYR A 258 45.73 -9.17 -6.01
N VAL A 259 46.30 -9.81 -4.97
CA VAL A 259 45.71 -9.81 -3.62
C VAL A 259 45.71 -8.40 -3.04
N GLU A 260 46.78 -7.62 -3.22
CA GLU A 260 46.86 -6.25 -2.75
C GLU A 260 45.79 -5.38 -3.41
N LYS A 261 45.64 -5.45 -4.76
CA LYS A 261 44.61 -4.71 -5.50
C LYS A 261 43.20 -5.06 -4.98
N ASN A 262 42.90 -6.36 -4.82
CA ASN A 262 41.59 -6.79 -4.32
C ASN A 262 41.33 -6.35 -2.88
N ASN A 263 42.33 -6.36 -2.01
CA ASN A 263 42.18 -5.86 -0.65
C ASN A 263 41.88 -4.35 -0.59
N LYS A 264 42.47 -3.55 -1.48
CA LYS A 264 42.12 -2.13 -1.62
C LYS A 264 40.67 -1.94 -2.05
N ILE A 265 40.18 -2.72 -3.04
CA ILE A 265 38.80 -2.70 -3.51
C ILE A 265 37.85 -3.11 -2.36
N ARG A 266 38.19 -4.18 -1.60
CA ARG A 266 37.38 -4.63 -0.45
C ARG A 266 37.26 -3.55 0.62
N ALA A 267 38.37 -2.86 0.93
CA ALA A 267 38.36 -1.76 1.90
C ALA A 267 37.49 -0.57 1.43
N GLN A 268 37.56 -0.22 0.16
CA GLN A 268 36.69 0.82 -0.42
C GLN A 268 35.22 0.42 -0.37
N ASN A 269 34.91 -0.81 -0.76
CA ASN A 269 33.54 -1.34 -0.73
C ASN A 269 33.01 -1.38 0.70
N LEU A 270 33.80 -1.83 1.69
CA LEU A 270 33.38 -1.82 3.09
C LEU A 270 33.01 -0.40 3.56
N LYS A 271 33.80 0.61 3.17
CA LYS A 271 33.49 2.00 3.51
C LYS A 271 32.15 2.44 2.92
N SER A 272 31.93 2.22 1.62
CA SER A 272 30.67 2.56 0.93
C SER A 272 29.47 1.83 1.56
N ILE A 273 29.64 0.57 1.92
CA ILE A 273 28.62 -0.24 2.58
C ILE A 273 28.29 0.29 3.97
N LEU A 274 29.30 0.63 4.78
CA LEU A 274 29.10 1.20 6.11
C LEU A 274 28.40 2.58 6.04
N GLU A 275 28.60 3.32 4.97
CA GLU A 275 27.83 4.54 4.68
C GLU A 275 26.40 4.19 4.28
N ALA A 276 26.19 3.17 3.47
CA ALA A 276 24.89 2.74 2.98
C ALA A 276 23.97 2.15 4.06
N VAL A 277 24.53 1.53 5.11
CA VAL A 277 23.75 1.00 6.25
C VAL A 277 23.31 2.05 7.26
N GLN A 278 23.73 3.32 7.08
CA GLN A 278 23.27 4.40 7.95
C GLN A 278 21.75 4.62 7.79
N PRO A 279 21.07 5.02 8.86
CA PRO A 279 19.64 5.30 8.77
C PRO A 279 19.32 6.38 7.74
N ASN A 280 18.32 6.13 6.91
CA ASN A 280 17.74 7.17 6.04
C ASN A 280 17.01 8.20 6.91
N LYS A 281 17.26 9.48 6.70
CA LYS A 281 16.63 10.60 7.41
C LYS A 281 16.19 11.64 6.40
N GLU A 282 14.91 11.94 6.39
CA GLU A 282 14.35 12.90 5.46
C GLU A 282 13.23 13.72 6.10
N THR A 283 12.92 14.89 5.51
CA THR A 283 11.87 15.78 5.97
C THR A 283 10.94 16.11 4.81
N ALA A 284 9.64 16.03 5.04
CA ALA A 284 8.59 16.42 4.12
C ALA A 284 7.85 17.65 4.64
N PHE A 285 7.41 18.51 3.71
CA PHE A 285 6.58 19.67 3.99
C PHE A 285 5.40 19.69 3.03
N SER A 286 4.18 19.67 3.57
CA SER A 286 2.94 19.70 2.78
C SER A 286 2.06 20.85 3.24
N TYR A 287 1.34 21.47 2.29
CA TYR A 287 0.34 22.47 2.59
C TYR A 287 -0.82 22.40 1.60
N ALA A 288 -1.98 22.86 2.03
CA ALA A 288 -3.20 22.90 1.23
C ALA A 288 -4.00 24.15 1.54
N GLY A 289 -4.70 24.66 0.53
CA GLY A 289 -5.66 25.73 0.68
C GLY A 289 -6.94 25.39 -0.07
N THR A 290 -8.09 25.58 0.57
CA THR A 290 -9.40 25.39 -0.03
C THR A 290 -10.24 26.63 0.16
N VAL A 291 -10.98 26.99 -0.89
CA VAL A 291 -12.02 28.02 -0.86
C VAL A 291 -13.35 27.35 -1.21
N HIS A 292 -14.30 27.42 -0.29
CA HIS A 292 -15.68 27.03 -0.55
C HIS A 292 -16.51 28.29 -0.75
N TRP A 293 -17.22 28.37 -1.87
CA TRP A 293 -18.10 29.50 -2.20
C TRP A 293 -19.54 29.03 -2.33
N ARG A 294 -20.40 29.49 -1.44
CA ARG A 294 -21.86 29.34 -1.50
C ARG A 294 -22.47 30.40 -2.39
N PHE A 295 -22.34 30.26 -3.70
CA PHE A 295 -22.72 31.29 -4.66
C PHE A 295 -24.26 31.40 -4.90
N ALA A 296 -25.00 30.39 -4.47
CA ALA A 296 -26.47 30.38 -4.49
C ALA A 296 -27.00 29.46 -3.38
N PRO A 297 -28.27 29.52 -3.00
CA PRO A 297 -28.88 28.59 -2.07
C PRO A 297 -28.60 27.14 -2.51
N ASN A 298 -28.17 26.31 -1.58
CA ASN A 298 -27.88 24.87 -1.78
C ASN A 298 -26.67 24.54 -2.69
N TYR A 299 -25.99 25.54 -3.28
CA TYR A 299 -24.82 25.34 -4.13
C TYR A 299 -23.52 25.67 -3.40
N ILE A 300 -22.55 24.79 -3.53
CA ILE A 300 -21.17 25.01 -3.05
C ILE A 300 -20.21 24.70 -4.19
N LEU A 301 -19.43 25.72 -4.58
CA LEU A 301 -18.27 25.54 -5.43
C LEU A 301 -17.01 25.52 -4.55
N SER A 302 -16.19 24.48 -4.69
CA SER A 302 -14.95 24.34 -3.93
C SER A 302 -13.77 24.33 -4.89
N LEU A 303 -12.72 25.08 -4.54
CA LEU A 303 -11.44 25.09 -5.22
C LEU A 303 -10.35 24.75 -4.20
N THR A 304 -9.62 23.66 -4.44
CA THR A 304 -8.53 23.20 -3.57
C THR A 304 -7.22 23.17 -4.33
N GLY A 305 -6.20 23.80 -3.75
CA GLY A 305 -4.80 23.71 -4.20
C GLY A 305 -3.96 23.03 -3.12
N THR A 306 -3.13 22.06 -3.51
CA THR A 306 -2.31 21.31 -2.56
C THR A 306 -0.89 21.14 -3.08
N HIS A 307 0.10 21.41 -2.22
CA HIS A 307 1.46 20.91 -2.38
C HIS A 307 1.67 19.77 -1.38
N GLN A 308 2.00 18.59 -1.86
CA GLN A 308 2.18 17.41 -1.03
C GLN A 308 3.57 16.81 -1.23
N GLU A 309 4.25 16.55 -0.12
CA GLU A 309 5.47 15.75 -0.10
C GLU A 309 5.22 14.45 0.67
N ARG A 310 5.63 13.31 0.11
CA ARG A 310 5.54 11.98 0.73
C ARG A 310 6.92 11.35 0.79
N LEU A 311 7.30 10.87 1.95
CA LEU A 311 8.57 10.17 2.16
C LEU A 311 8.44 8.69 1.76
N PRO A 312 9.44 8.10 1.08
CA PRO A 312 9.45 6.68 0.78
C PRO A 312 9.44 5.85 2.08
N ASN A 313 8.69 4.77 2.07
CA ASN A 313 8.63 3.85 3.20
C ASN A 313 9.73 2.77 3.13
N ALA A 314 9.86 1.97 4.20
CA ALA A 314 10.88 0.94 4.28
C ALA A 314 10.72 -0.15 3.20
N GLN A 315 9.50 -0.53 2.85
CA GLN A 315 9.23 -1.52 1.80
C GLN A 315 9.67 -0.99 0.44
N GLU A 316 9.31 0.24 0.10
CA GLU A 316 9.71 0.86 -1.17
C GLU A 316 11.23 0.96 -1.32
N MET A 317 11.96 1.19 -0.21
CA MET A 317 13.41 1.34 -0.25
C MET A 317 14.17 0.02 -0.14
N TYR A 318 13.70 -0.95 0.65
CA TYR A 318 14.56 -2.04 1.12
C TYR A 318 14.00 -3.45 0.89
N THR A 319 12.85 -3.61 0.26
CA THR A 319 12.35 -4.95 -0.07
C THR A 319 13.28 -5.65 -1.06
N HIS A 320 13.53 -6.94 -0.86
CA HIS A 320 14.32 -7.74 -1.80
C HIS A 320 14.06 -9.24 -1.60
N GLY A 321 12.96 -9.74 -2.12
CA GLY A 321 12.64 -11.15 -1.95
C GLY A 321 11.30 -11.55 -2.57
N MET A 322 10.99 -12.82 -2.39
CA MET A 322 9.72 -13.40 -2.82
C MET A 322 8.57 -12.94 -1.93
N HIS A 323 7.52 -12.50 -2.57
CA HIS A 323 6.25 -12.19 -1.94
C HIS A 323 5.20 -13.21 -2.44
N LEU A 324 4.91 -14.18 -1.60
CA LEU A 324 4.07 -15.32 -1.96
C LEU A 324 2.66 -14.89 -2.38
N ALA A 325 2.02 -14.04 -1.58
CA ALA A 325 0.65 -13.59 -1.82
C ALA A 325 0.47 -12.83 -3.15
N THR A 326 1.52 -12.14 -3.63
CA THR A 326 1.49 -11.42 -4.91
C THR A 326 2.10 -12.22 -6.05
N ASN A 327 2.68 -13.39 -5.73
CA ASN A 327 3.38 -14.24 -6.68
C ASN A 327 4.42 -13.47 -7.50
N SER A 328 5.26 -12.71 -6.81
CA SER A 328 6.28 -11.86 -7.43
C SER A 328 7.55 -11.80 -6.58
N PHE A 329 8.66 -11.48 -7.23
CA PHE A 329 9.88 -11.05 -6.58
C PHE A 329 9.91 -9.51 -6.55
N GLU A 330 10.04 -8.92 -5.37
CA GLU A 330 10.01 -7.48 -5.19
C GLU A 330 11.40 -6.94 -4.89
N ILE A 331 11.74 -5.82 -5.53
CA ILE A 331 13.02 -5.14 -5.39
C ILE A 331 12.76 -3.69 -4.98
N GLY A 332 13.28 -3.30 -3.82
CA GLY A 332 13.26 -1.93 -3.33
C GLY A 332 14.34 -1.06 -3.97
N ASN A 333 14.22 0.24 -3.80
CA ASN A 333 15.21 1.20 -4.23
C ASN A 333 15.51 2.21 -3.12
N ARG A 334 16.64 2.04 -2.44
CA ARG A 334 17.04 2.91 -1.33
C ARG A 334 17.38 4.35 -1.75
N PHE A 335 17.50 4.62 -3.04
CA PHE A 335 17.79 5.95 -3.62
C PHE A 335 16.53 6.72 -4.02
N LEU A 336 15.35 6.18 -3.73
CA LEU A 336 14.10 6.91 -3.90
C LEU A 336 14.16 8.21 -3.11
N ARG A 337 13.76 9.28 -3.79
CA ARG A 337 13.61 10.61 -3.20
C ARG A 337 12.16 10.79 -2.76
N LYS A 338 11.91 11.74 -1.87
CA LYS A 338 10.54 12.09 -1.50
C LYS A 338 9.70 12.41 -2.73
N GLU A 339 8.52 11.86 -2.79
CA GLU A 339 7.52 12.17 -3.79
C GLU A 339 6.99 13.58 -3.56
N LYS A 340 6.82 14.35 -4.60
CA LYS A 340 6.27 15.70 -4.55
C LYS A 340 5.18 15.84 -5.59
N SER A 341 4.06 16.43 -5.18
CA SER A 341 2.99 16.75 -6.13
C SER A 341 2.41 18.13 -5.89
N ASN A 342 1.96 18.77 -6.98
CA ASN A 342 1.14 19.98 -6.97
C ASN A 342 -0.21 19.63 -7.58
N ASN A 343 -1.27 19.83 -6.82
CA ASN A 343 -2.59 19.31 -7.14
C ASN A 343 -3.60 20.44 -7.16
N LEU A 344 -4.52 20.38 -8.11
CA LEU A 344 -5.66 21.26 -8.20
C LEU A 344 -6.93 20.43 -8.31
N GLU A 345 -7.94 20.77 -7.52
CA GLU A 345 -9.26 20.15 -7.56
C GLU A 345 -10.36 21.20 -7.57
N ILE A 346 -11.38 20.95 -8.38
CA ILE A 346 -12.61 21.75 -8.44
C ILE A 346 -13.77 20.81 -8.19
N SER A 347 -14.63 21.16 -7.23
CA SER A 347 -15.82 20.39 -6.87
C SER A 347 -17.05 21.28 -6.85
N LEU A 348 -18.13 20.84 -7.48
CA LEU A 348 -19.44 21.47 -7.42
C LEU A 348 -20.40 20.53 -6.70
N ALA A 349 -21.00 21.01 -5.61
CA ALA A 349 -22.01 20.31 -4.85
C ALA A 349 -23.33 21.10 -4.83
N TYR A 350 -24.42 20.36 -4.87
CA TYR A 350 -25.78 20.87 -4.67
C TYR A 350 -26.53 19.91 -3.76
N LYS A 351 -27.37 20.45 -2.86
CA LYS A 351 -28.20 19.61 -2.01
C LYS A 351 -29.48 20.36 -1.60
N ASP A 352 -30.61 19.77 -1.95
CA ASP A 352 -31.92 20.09 -1.38
C ASP A 352 -32.64 18.81 -0.90
N ASP A 353 -33.95 18.88 -0.65
CA ASP A 353 -34.73 17.74 -0.16
C ASP A 353 -34.96 16.64 -1.23
N LEU A 354 -34.86 16.96 -2.50
CA LEU A 354 -35.14 16.07 -3.62
C LEU A 354 -33.92 15.67 -4.41
N LEU A 355 -32.97 16.58 -4.57
CA LEU A 355 -31.80 16.42 -5.44
C LEU A 355 -30.53 16.69 -4.65
N ASP A 356 -29.59 15.76 -4.70
CA ASP A 356 -28.23 15.97 -4.25
C ASP A 356 -27.24 15.57 -5.35
N TYR A 357 -26.19 16.35 -5.54
CA TYR A 357 -25.07 15.92 -6.37
C TYR A 357 -23.76 16.56 -5.93
N GLN A 358 -22.68 15.80 -6.21
CA GLN A 358 -21.33 16.29 -6.13
C GLN A 358 -20.57 15.79 -7.36
N ILE A 359 -19.91 16.70 -8.05
CA ILE A 359 -19.07 16.43 -9.22
C ILE A 359 -17.73 17.10 -8.96
N SER A 360 -16.65 16.32 -9.03
CA SER A 360 -15.28 16.78 -8.82
C SER A 360 -14.42 16.45 -10.02
N THR A 361 -13.54 17.37 -10.38
CA THR A 361 -12.46 17.14 -11.35
C THR A 361 -11.13 17.56 -10.74
N TYR A 362 -10.08 16.84 -11.08
CA TYR A 362 -8.76 17.07 -10.51
C TYR A 362 -7.65 16.91 -11.53
N TYR A 363 -6.53 17.61 -11.25
CA TYR A 363 -5.27 17.45 -11.94
C TYR A 363 -4.14 17.40 -10.90
N TYR A 364 -3.33 16.33 -10.93
CA TYR A 364 -2.19 16.12 -10.04
C TYR A 364 -0.92 16.01 -10.87
N ASP A 365 0.07 16.80 -10.54
CA ASP A 365 1.37 16.84 -11.19
C ASP A 365 2.47 16.44 -10.20
N PHE A 366 3.16 15.36 -10.50
CA PHE A 366 4.19 14.76 -9.65
C PHE A 366 5.58 14.97 -10.25
N ASP A 367 6.52 15.50 -9.46
CA ASP A 367 7.93 15.56 -9.83
C ASP A 367 8.58 14.17 -9.77
N ASN A 368 8.29 13.41 -8.71
CA ASN A 368 8.94 12.15 -8.36
C ASN A 368 7.91 11.13 -7.87
N TYR A 369 6.99 10.71 -8.72
CA TYR A 369 6.00 9.68 -8.41
C TYR A 369 6.67 8.33 -8.20
N ILE A 370 6.42 7.68 -7.05
CA ILE A 370 6.95 6.35 -6.71
C ILE A 370 5.95 5.29 -7.16
N TYR A 371 6.40 4.33 -7.95
CA TYR A 371 5.55 3.24 -8.45
C TYR A 371 6.31 1.92 -8.49
N LEU A 372 5.57 0.83 -8.38
CA LEU A 372 6.10 -0.52 -8.52
C LEU A 372 5.99 -0.95 -9.99
N GLN A 373 7.14 -1.00 -10.66
CA GLN A 373 7.27 -1.35 -12.07
C GLN A 373 7.48 -2.84 -12.24
N THR A 374 6.77 -3.47 -13.17
CA THR A 374 7.09 -4.82 -13.63
C THR A 374 8.22 -4.75 -14.67
N LEU A 375 9.26 -5.56 -14.51
CA LEU A 375 10.48 -5.52 -15.31
C LEU A 375 10.51 -6.55 -16.45
N ASN A 376 9.72 -7.60 -16.37
CA ASN A 376 9.72 -8.69 -17.34
C ASN A 376 8.32 -9.00 -17.86
N GLU A 377 8.25 -9.55 -19.05
CA GLU A 377 7.01 -10.15 -19.52
C GLU A 377 6.68 -11.37 -18.68
N VAL A 378 5.44 -11.45 -18.26
CA VAL A 378 4.88 -12.69 -17.73
C VAL A 378 4.43 -13.49 -18.94
N LEU A 379 5.27 -14.40 -19.39
CA LEU A 379 4.96 -15.22 -20.54
C LEU A 379 3.72 -16.05 -20.27
N GLY A 380 2.76 -16.00 -21.18
CA GLY A 380 1.73 -17.01 -21.31
C GLY A 380 0.44 -16.80 -20.58
N THR A 381 -0.14 -15.67 -20.75
CA THR A 381 -1.45 -15.35 -20.18
C THR A 381 -2.64 -16.03 -20.84
N THR A 382 -2.43 -16.72 -21.95
CA THR A 382 -3.49 -17.43 -22.68
C THR A 382 -3.60 -18.92 -22.36
N LYS A 383 -2.59 -19.49 -21.68
CA LYS A 383 -2.61 -20.93 -21.33
C LYS A 383 -2.23 -21.10 -19.85
N VAL A 384 -3.06 -21.80 -19.11
CA VAL A 384 -2.87 -22.15 -17.68
C VAL A 384 -1.51 -22.81 -17.39
N ARG A 385 -0.78 -23.26 -18.39
CA ARG A 385 0.55 -23.87 -18.28
C ARG A 385 1.71 -22.87 -18.18
N ASP A 386 1.46 -21.57 -18.44
CA ASP A 386 2.50 -20.55 -18.47
C ASP A 386 2.54 -19.71 -17.18
N GLN A 387 1.96 -20.19 -16.09
CA GLN A 387 2.07 -19.61 -14.75
C GLN A 387 3.50 -19.69 -14.17
N HIS A 388 4.46 -20.14 -14.97
CA HIS A 388 5.82 -20.46 -14.54
C HIS A 388 6.80 -19.30 -14.59
N THR A 389 6.39 -18.13 -15.04
CA THR A 389 7.28 -16.99 -15.11
C THR A 389 7.08 -16.10 -13.89
N LEU A 390 8.09 -16.09 -13.03
CA LEU A 390 8.14 -15.19 -11.88
C LEU A 390 8.06 -13.75 -12.34
N ARG A 391 7.09 -13.01 -11.85
CA ARG A 391 7.00 -11.57 -12.05
C ARG A 391 8.04 -10.89 -11.18
N ILE A 392 8.87 -10.05 -11.77
CA ILE A 392 9.83 -9.23 -11.06
C ILE A 392 9.35 -7.79 -11.07
N ASN A 393 9.17 -7.25 -9.88
CA ASN A 393 8.72 -5.89 -9.66
C ASN A 393 9.84 -5.09 -8.98
N HIS A 394 10.02 -3.85 -9.42
CA HIS A 394 11.02 -2.92 -8.88
C HIS A 394 10.39 -1.58 -8.55
N TYR A 395 10.69 -1.04 -7.38
CA TYR A 395 10.27 0.31 -7.02
C TYR A 395 11.08 1.34 -7.78
N SER A 396 10.38 2.10 -8.60
CA SER A 396 10.94 3.10 -9.52
C SER A 396 10.32 4.46 -9.28
N GLN A 397 10.93 5.49 -9.84
CA GLN A 397 10.49 6.86 -9.68
C GLN A 397 10.60 7.62 -11.00
N SER A 398 9.58 8.42 -11.32
CA SER A 398 9.58 9.34 -12.48
C SER A 398 8.59 10.47 -12.25
N ALA A 399 8.63 11.49 -13.09
CA ALA A 399 7.52 12.44 -13.16
C ALA A 399 6.25 11.73 -13.61
N ALA A 400 5.10 12.21 -13.12
CA ALA A 400 3.80 11.67 -13.50
C ALA A 400 2.72 12.73 -13.43
N ASN A 401 1.67 12.57 -14.24
CA ASN A 401 0.46 13.37 -14.10
C ASN A 401 -0.79 12.48 -14.08
N PHE A 402 -1.75 12.91 -13.27
CA PHE A 402 -3.05 12.27 -13.17
C PHE A 402 -4.14 13.33 -13.33
N TYR A 403 -5.20 12.96 -14.02
CA TYR A 403 -6.42 13.75 -14.06
C TYR A 403 -7.63 12.83 -14.09
N GLY A 404 -8.72 13.32 -13.54
CA GLY A 404 -9.92 12.54 -13.45
C GLY A 404 -11.16 13.35 -13.20
N LEU A 405 -12.27 12.64 -13.28
CA LEU A 405 -13.61 13.11 -13.00
C LEU A 405 -14.31 12.07 -12.16
N GLU A 406 -14.96 12.50 -11.09
CA GLU A 406 -15.84 11.68 -10.28
C GLU A 406 -17.12 12.40 -9.94
N GLY A 407 -18.20 11.66 -9.78
CA GLY A 407 -19.47 12.27 -9.44
C GLY A 407 -20.50 11.28 -8.94
N ASN A 408 -21.42 11.83 -8.15
CA ASN A 408 -22.63 11.17 -7.70
C ASN A 408 -23.79 12.14 -7.80
N ILE A 409 -24.93 11.66 -8.31
CA ILE A 409 -26.18 12.42 -8.41
C ILE A 409 -27.28 11.55 -7.79
N GLY A 410 -27.91 12.02 -6.72
CA GLY A 410 -29.00 11.37 -6.01
C GLY A 410 -30.31 12.11 -6.21
N TYR A 411 -31.41 11.38 -6.34
CA TYR A 411 -32.75 11.94 -6.45
C TYR A 411 -33.73 11.16 -5.58
N GLN A 412 -34.46 11.88 -4.72
CA GLN A 412 -35.52 11.34 -3.88
C GLN A 412 -36.84 11.33 -4.66
N PHE A 413 -37.26 10.18 -5.15
CA PHE A 413 -38.51 10.05 -5.94
C PHE A 413 -39.76 10.24 -5.07
N ASN A 414 -39.70 9.73 -3.84
CA ASN A 414 -40.75 9.84 -2.82
C ASN A 414 -40.17 9.44 -1.45
N SER A 415 -41.00 9.33 -0.43
CA SER A 415 -40.56 8.95 0.93
C SER A 415 -39.92 7.55 1.03
N VAL A 416 -40.12 6.68 0.03
CA VAL A 416 -39.63 5.30 0.01
C VAL A 416 -38.40 5.16 -0.87
N TYR A 417 -38.40 5.74 -2.07
CA TYR A 417 -37.40 5.46 -3.09
C TYR A 417 -36.42 6.61 -3.32
N HIS A 418 -35.14 6.30 -3.22
CA HIS A 418 -34.04 7.17 -3.58
C HIS A 418 -33.17 6.49 -4.65
N GLY A 419 -32.98 7.15 -5.78
CA GLY A 419 -32.12 6.68 -6.86
C GLY A 419 -30.85 7.49 -6.96
N SER A 420 -29.72 6.89 -7.31
CA SER A 420 -28.49 7.63 -7.61
C SER A 420 -27.78 7.10 -8.84
N LEU A 421 -27.09 8.01 -9.53
CA LEU A 421 -26.15 7.75 -10.61
C LEU A 421 -24.75 8.12 -10.11
N PHE A 422 -23.78 7.26 -10.31
CA PHE A 422 -22.40 7.51 -9.91
C PHE A 422 -21.41 7.07 -10.97
N GLY A 423 -20.23 7.68 -10.98
CA GLY A 423 -19.18 7.30 -11.91
C GLY A 423 -17.85 7.93 -11.56
N ASP A 424 -16.78 7.28 -12.04
CA ASP A 424 -15.42 7.72 -11.86
C ASP A 424 -14.57 7.38 -13.09
N TYR A 425 -13.63 8.26 -13.37
CA TYR A 425 -12.64 8.12 -14.43
C TYR A 425 -11.33 8.74 -14.00
N VAL A 426 -10.24 8.00 -14.15
CA VAL A 426 -8.88 8.48 -13.91
C VAL A 426 -7.97 8.11 -15.07
N LYS A 427 -7.06 9.01 -15.39
CA LYS A 427 -5.96 8.76 -16.31
C LYS A 427 -4.65 9.19 -15.68
N GLY A 428 -3.65 8.30 -15.67
CA GLY A 428 -2.32 8.52 -15.13
C GLY A 428 -1.25 8.23 -16.16
N ARG A 429 -0.26 9.10 -16.29
CA ARG A 429 0.88 8.93 -17.19
C ARG A 429 2.18 9.18 -16.46
N LEU A 430 3.13 8.29 -16.65
CA LEU A 430 4.53 8.49 -16.32
C LEU A 430 5.17 9.30 -17.43
N THR A 431 5.88 10.35 -17.07
CA THR A 431 6.59 11.26 -17.98
C THR A 431 8.06 11.39 -17.54
N ASN A 432 8.91 11.87 -18.43
CA ASN A 432 10.34 12.02 -18.13
C ASN A 432 10.96 10.76 -17.51
N LEU A 433 10.64 9.62 -18.10
CA LEU A 433 11.15 8.34 -17.63
C LEU A 433 12.69 8.31 -17.77
N PRO A 434 13.41 7.75 -16.78
CA PRO A 434 14.84 7.53 -16.93
C PRO A 434 15.12 6.63 -18.13
N ASP A 435 16.30 6.79 -18.74
CA ASP A 435 16.72 5.96 -19.84
C ASP A 435 16.71 4.48 -19.45
N ALA A 436 16.25 3.62 -20.35
CA ALA A 436 16.28 2.18 -20.15
C ALA A 436 17.65 1.61 -20.51
N VAL A 437 18.12 0.66 -19.73
CA VAL A 437 19.25 -0.17 -20.12
C VAL A 437 18.81 -1.16 -21.18
N ILE A 438 19.33 -1.03 -22.38
CA ILE A 438 19.07 -1.92 -23.51
C ILE A 438 20.15 -2.98 -23.72
N ALA A 439 21.36 -2.72 -23.23
CA ALA A 439 22.48 -3.65 -23.19
C ALA A 439 23.43 -3.27 -22.03
N TYR A 440 24.16 -4.24 -21.53
CA TYR A 440 25.15 -4.02 -20.50
C TYR A 440 26.46 -4.72 -20.85
N ASP A 441 27.56 -3.94 -20.96
CA ASP A 441 28.90 -4.49 -21.12
C ASP A 441 29.42 -4.94 -19.76
N ILE A 442 29.39 -6.25 -19.52
CA ILE A 442 29.85 -6.87 -18.26
C ILE A 442 31.35 -6.71 -18.01
N TRP A 443 32.14 -6.43 -19.05
CA TRP A 443 33.59 -6.30 -18.95
C TRP A 443 34.00 -4.90 -18.50
N ASN A 444 33.38 -3.89 -19.09
CA ASN A 444 33.64 -2.48 -18.81
C ASN A 444 32.70 -1.89 -17.77
N ARG A 445 31.61 -2.62 -17.39
CA ARG A 445 30.52 -2.18 -16.51
C ARG A 445 29.79 -0.94 -17.04
N GLU A 446 29.63 -0.88 -18.34
CA GLU A 446 28.98 0.24 -18.99
C GLU A 446 27.59 -0.18 -19.53
N PRO A 447 26.51 0.49 -19.09
CA PRO A 447 25.21 0.30 -19.66
C PRO A 447 25.08 1.04 -21.00
N THR A 448 24.45 0.40 -21.99
CA THR A 448 23.95 1.12 -23.15
C THR A 448 22.54 1.58 -22.84
N LEU A 449 22.32 2.87 -22.86
CA LEU A 449 21.06 3.51 -22.49
C LEU A 449 20.26 3.90 -23.73
N ALA A 450 18.94 3.84 -23.62
CA ALA A 450 18.02 4.35 -24.63
C ALA A 450 16.87 5.11 -23.95
N PRO A 451 16.44 6.26 -24.51
CA PRO A 451 15.35 7.03 -23.96
C PRO A 451 14.05 6.25 -23.97
N GLN A 452 13.28 6.36 -22.90
CA GLN A 452 11.97 5.77 -22.77
C GLN A 452 10.89 6.78 -23.16
N LYS A 453 9.85 6.29 -23.85
CA LYS A 453 8.66 7.09 -24.13
C LYS A 453 7.73 7.11 -22.92
N ASP A 454 7.02 8.22 -22.75
CA ASP A 454 5.93 8.35 -21.79
C ASP A 454 4.95 7.19 -21.92
N ARG A 455 4.47 6.69 -20.79
CA ARG A 455 3.53 5.56 -20.74
C ARG A 455 2.51 5.74 -19.61
N TYR A 456 1.47 4.92 -19.64
CA TYR A 456 0.50 4.90 -18.54
C TYR A 456 1.12 4.36 -17.26
N THR A 457 0.60 4.85 -16.12
CA THR A 457 0.95 4.31 -14.79
C THR A 457 0.49 2.87 -14.67
N PRO A 458 1.22 2.00 -13.96
CA PRO A 458 0.78 0.62 -13.75
C PRO A 458 -0.47 0.55 -12.87
N ARG A 459 -1.30 -0.47 -13.11
CA ARG A 459 -2.51 -0.81 -12.33
C ARG A 459 -3.52 0.34 -12.21
N LEU A 460 -3.67 1.11 -13.29
CA LEU A 460 -4.61 2.24 -13.33
C LEU A 460 -6.06 1.72 -13.36
N PRO A 461 -6.95 2.18 -12.45
CA PRO A 461 -8.35 1.75 -12.45
C PRO A 461 -9.06 2.06 -13.76
N PRO A 462 -9.89 1.14 -14.28
CA PRO A 462 -10.76 1.41 -15.43
C PRO A 462 -11.90 2.35 -15.04
N ALA A 463 -12.44 3.09 -16.02
CA ALA A 463 -13.62 3.91 -15.81
C ALA A 463 -14.81 3.06 -15.33
N ARG A 464 -15.66 3.64 -14.48
CA ARG A 464 -16.86 3.01 -13.94
C ARG A 464 -18.04 3.96 -14.01
N LEU A 465 -19.23 3.41 -14.36
CA LEU A 465 -20.50 4.12 -14.32
C LEU A 465 -21.57 3.18 -13.75
N GLY A 466 -22.36 3.67 -12.82
CA GLY A 466 -23.36 2.84 -12.16
C GLY A 466 -24.58 3.62 -11.68
N THR A 467 -25.60 2.86 -11.31
CA THR A 467 -26.82 3.37 -10.70
C THR A 467 -27.18 2.55 -9.49
N ARG A 468 -27.80 3.18 -8.51
CA ARG A 468 -28.25 2.56 -7.27
C ARG A 468 -29.67 3.02 -6.96
N LEU A 469 -30.51 2.07 -6.58
CA LEU A 469 -31.84 2.34 -6.08
C LEU A 469 -31.92 1.83 -4.63
N LYS A 470 -32.18 2.76 -3.72
CA LYS A 470 -32.47 2.47 -2.31
C LYS A 470 -33.95 2.58 -2.07
N ALA A 471 -34.46 1.72 -1.20
CA ALA A 471 -35.85 1.72 -0.78
C ALA A 471 -35.93 1.58 0.75
N ASP A 472 -36.48 2.59 1.41
CA ASP A 472 -36.88 2.55 2.82
C ASP A 472 -38.36 2.20 2.88
N PHE A 473 -38.70 0.89 2.86
CA PHE A 473 -40.08 0.43 2.77
C PHE A 473 -40.91 0.81 4.01
N ASP A 474 -40.26 0.72 5.17
CA ASP A 474 -40.76 1.21 6.45
C ASP A 474 -39.57 1.47 7.42
N GLU A 475 -39.86 1.74 8.69
CA GLU A 475 -38.82 1.99 9.71
C GLU A 475 -37.88 0.78 9.94
N SER A 476 -38.34 -0.40 9.60
CA SER A 476 -37.66 -1.67 9.85
C SER A 476 -36.96 -2.25 8.61
N LEU A 477 -37.59 -2.16 7.44
CA LEU A 477 -37.14 -2.83 6.22
C LEU A 477 -36.57 -1.87 5.19
N LYS A 478 -35.30 -2.10 4.82
CA LYS A 478 -34.58 -1.34 3.81
C LYS A 478 -34.03 -2.26 2.74
N GLY A 479 -34.02 -1.78 1.49
CA GLY A 479 -33.47 -2.49 0.35
C GLY A 479 -32.57 -1.61 -0.49
N GLU A 480 -31.59 -2.23 -1.14
CA GLU A 480 -30.74 -1.56 -2.13
C GLU A 480 -30.44 -2.50 -3.28
N ILE A 481 -30.54 -1.97 -4.49
CA ILE A 481 -30.07 -2.63 -5.72
C ILE A 481 -29.07 -1.70 -6.38
N GLU A 482 -27.90 -2.23 -6.70
CA GLU A 482 -26.83 -1.50 -7.38
C GLU A 482 -26.44 -2.22 -8.66
N TYR A 483 -26.42 -1.50 -9.77
CA TYR A 483 -25.88 -1.96 -11.03
C TYR A 483 -24.77 -1.01 -11.50
N TYR A 484 -23.61 -1.56 -11.89
CA TYR A 484 -22.56 -0.77 -12.51
C TYR A 484 -21.83 -1.51 -13.64
N ARG A 485 -21.36 -0.72 -14.57
CA ARG A 485 -20.46 -1.11 -15.64
C ARG A 485 -19.06 -0.64 -15.34
N VAL A 486 -18.09 -1.55 -15.31
CA VAL A 486 -16.67 -1.26 -15.40
C VAL A 486 -16.27 -1.39 -16.86
N PHE A 487 -15.60 -0.37 -17.40
CA PHE A 487 -15.21 -0.36 -18.81
C PHE A 487 -13.91 -1.14 -18.99
N LYS A 488 -13.58 -1.43 -20.25
CA LYS A 488 -12.31 -2.02 -20.62
C LYS A 488 -11.15 -1.11 -20.22
N GLN A 489 -10.08 -1.69 -19.64
CA GLN A 489 -8.84 -0.96 -19.41
C GLN A 489 -7.81 -1.34 -20.46
N ASP A 490 -7.51 -0.40 -21.35
CA ASP A 490 -6.50 -0.50 -22.39
C ASP A 490 -5.43 0.61 -22.29
N ASN A 491 -5.55 1.50 -21.31
CA ASN A 491 -4.49 2.43 -20.92
C ASN A 491 -3.52 1.73 -19.97
N ILE A 492 -2.69 0.84 -20.51
CA ILE A 492 -1.83 -0.07 -19.75
C ILE A 492 -0.38 0.37 -19.74
N SER A 493 0.35 0.04 -18.68
CA SER A 493 1.79 0.21 -18.58
C SER A 493 2.52 -0.91 -19.35
N LYS A 494 3.85 -0.82 -19.43
CA LYS A 494 4.68 -1.88 -20.03
C LYS A 494 4.51 -3.18 -19.22
N PHE A 495 4.36 -4.30 -19.93
CA PHE A 495 4.16 -5.65 -19.37
C PHE A 495 2.82 -5.88 -18.64
N GLU A 496 1.90 -4.95 -18.69
CA GLU A 496 0.51 -5.18 -18.27
C GLU A 496 -0.34 -5.71 -19.42
N GLN A 497 -1.49 -6.26 -19.06
CA GLN A 497 -2.45 -6.78 -20.03
C GLN A 497 -3.74 -5.99 -20.00
N VAL A 498 -4.32 -5.86 -21.18
CA VAL A 498 -5.66 -5.30 -21.33
C VAL A 498 -6.67 -6.17 -20.59
N THR A 499 -7.50 -5.55 -19.75
CA THR A 499 -8.60 -6.23 -19.08
C THR A 499 -9.94 -5.87 -19.71
N SER A 500 -10.79 -6.86 -19.89
CA SER A 500 -12.15 -6.66 -20.41
C SER A 500 -13.03 -5.98 -19.38
N GLY A 501 -13.94 -5.13 -19.84
CA GLY A 501 -14.97 -4.57 -18.96
C GLY A 501 -15.99 -5.64 -18.55
N TYR A 502 -16.72 -5.36 -17.46
CA TYR A 502 -17.73 -6.25 -16.90
C TYR A 502 -18.91 -5.46 -16.30
N ASN A 503 -20.02 -6.17 -16.05
CA ASN A 503 -21.20 -5.60 -15.40
C ASN A 503 -21.38 -6.26 -14.03
N MET A 504 -21.75 -5.48 -13.03
CA MET A 504 -22.06 -5.99 -11.70
C MET A 504 -23.49 -5.63 -11.32
N LEU A 505 -24.18 -6.60 -10.73
CA LEU A 505 -25.48 -6.39 -10.10
C LEU A 505 -25.42 -6.93 -8.69
N ASN A 506 -25.65 -6.05 -7.72
CA ASN A 506 -25.62 -6.34 -6.29
C ASN A 506 -26.97 -6.00 -5.67
N MET A 507 -27.33 -6.70 -4.60
CA MET A 507 -28.53 -6.44 -3.82
C MET A 507 -28.24 -6.55 -2.33
N THR A 508 -28.83 -5.66 -1.55
CA THR A 508 -28.79 -5.73 -0.08
C THR A 508 -30.22 -5.57 0.45
N LEU A 509 -30.59 -6.40 1.43
CA LEU A 509 -31.79 -6.25 2.23
C LEU A 509 -31.38 -6.18 3.70
N ALA A 510 -31.93 -5.25 4.45
CA ALA A 510 -31.70 -5.09 5.87
C ALA A 510 -33.02 -4.95 6.61
N TYR A 511 -33.16 -5.71 7.67
CA TYR A 511 -34.33 -5.65 8.55
C TYR A 511 -33.89 -5.38 9.98
N LYS A 512 -34.22 -4.19 10.47
CA LYS A 512 -33.88 -3.70 11.81
C LYS A 512 -35.15 -3.64 12.67
N ASN A 513 -35.10 -4.24 13.85
CA ASN A 513 -36.21 -4.16 14.79
C ASN A 513 -35.68 -4.28 16.24
N LYS A 514 -36.60 -4.16 17.20
CA LYS A 514 -36.30 -4.24 18.63
C LYS A 514 -37.17 -5.24 19.32
N LEU A 515 -36.58 -6.16 20.05
CA LEU A 515 -37.27 -7.13 20.90
C LEU A 515 -36.90 -6.83 22.36
N SER A 516 -37.84 -6.25 23.11
CA SER A 516 -37.63 -5.82 24.49
C SER A 516 -36.48 -4.77 24.57
N HIS A 517 -35.35 -5.11 25.16
CA HIS A 517 -34.18 -4.24 25.31
C HIS A 517 -33.11 -4.49 24.23
N THR A 518 -33.27 -5.54 23.42
CA THR A 518 -32.31 -5.94 22.40
C THR A 518 -32.72 -5.42 21.03
N GLU A 519 -31.91 -4.59 20.41
CA GLU A 519 -32.07 -4.25 18.99
C GLU A 519 -31.36 -5.29 18.14
N TYR A 520 -32.00 -5.72 17.05
CA TYR A 520 -31.41 -6.63 16.08
C TYR A 520 -31.50 -6.08 14.68
N ASP A 521 -30.43 -6.33 13.91
CA ASP A 521 -30.30 -5.94 12.51
C ASP A 521 -29.89 -7.19 11.72
N LEU A 522 -30.85 -7.72 10.96
CA LEU A 522 -30.67 -8.87 10.08
C LEU A 522 -30.41 -8.35 8.67
N PHE A 523 -29.32 -8.74 8.04
CA PHE A 523 -29.04 -8.34 6.67
C PHE A 523 -28.72 -9.52 5.76
N PHE A 524 -29.14 -9.39 4.52
CA PHE A 524 -28.83 -10.30 3.42
C PHE A 524 -28.18 -9.52 2.29
N LYS A 525 -27.02 -10.00 1.81
CA LYS A 525 -26.32 -9.43 0.65
C LYS A 525 -26.15 -10.48 -0.43
N ALA A 526 -26.39 -10.08 -1.66
CA ALA A 526 -26.17 -10.88 -2.86
C ALA A 526 -25.27 -10.08 -3.81
N ASN A 527 -24.06 -10.56 -4.03
CA ASN A 527 -23.08 -9.89 -4.88
C ASN A 527 -22.90 -10.64 -6.19
N ASN A 528 -22.57 -9.90 -7.25
CA ASN A 528 -22.34 -10.44 -8.58
C ASN A 528 -23.48 -11.35 -9.06
N LEU A 529 -24.73 -10.87 -8.93
CA LEU A 529 -25.94 -11.64 -9.30
C LEU A 529 -25.94 -12.09 -10.77
N LEU A 530 -25.22 -11.36 -11.64
CA LEU A 530 -25.06 -11.69 -13.05
C LEU A 530 -24.04 -12.81 -13.29
N ASP A 531 -23.36 -13.28 -12.24
CA ASP A 531 -22.33 -14.32 -12.30
C ASP A 531 -21.22 -14.01 -13.33
N GLN A 532 -20.82 -12.75 -13.41
CA GLN A 532 -19.76 -12.31 -14.31
C GLN A 532 -18.42 -12.83 -13.82
N LYS A 533 -17.61 -13.33 -14.76
CA LYS A 533 -16.20 -13.64 -14.50
C LYS A 533 -15.39 -12.34 -14.52
N VAL A 534 -15.02 -11.84 -13.36
CA VAL A 534 -14.38 -10.54 -13.19
C VAL A 534 -12.88 -10.70 -13.01
N TYR A 535 -12.10 -10.04 -13.85
CA TYR A 535 -10.67 -9.84 -13.67
C TYR A 535 -10.41 -8.36 -13.40
N ALA A 536 -10.08 -8.03 -12.15
CA ALA A 536 -9.74 -6.66 -11.79
C ALA A 536 -8.40 -6.27 -12.39
N HIS A 537 -8.30 -5.04 -12.90
CA HIS A 537 -7.05 -4.55 -13.49
C HIS A 537 -6.01 -4.18 -12.43
N GLU A 538 -6.45 -3.68 -11.30
CA GLU A 538 -5.64 -3.14 -10.22
C GLU A 538 -4.94 -4.21 -9.37
N THR A 539 -5.20 -5.49 -9.64
CA THR A 539 -4.68 -6.60 -8.86
C THR A 539 -3.23 -6.95 -9.20
N PHE A 540 -2.49 -7.48 -8.23
CA PHE A 540 -1.21 -8.16 -8.47
C PHE A 540 -1.39 -9.56 -9.07
N LEU A 541 -2.61 -10.10 -9.08
CA LEU A 541 -2.96 -11.44 -9.58
C LEU A 541 -3.93 -11.35 -10.77
N PRO A 542 -3.49 -10.81 -11.93
CA PRO A 542 -4.38 -10.47 -13.05
C PRO A 542 -5.08 -11.66 -13.71
N TYR A 543 -4.62 -12.90 -13.46
CA TYR A 543 -5.25 -14.12 -14.01
C TYR A 543 -6.24 -14.77 -13.06
N ILE A 544 -6.36 -14.25 -11.84
CA ILE A 544 -7.25 -14.80 -10.84
C ILE A 544 -8.56 -14.02 -10.90
N PRO A 545 -9.67 -14.68 -11.26
CA PRO A 545 -10.96 -14.03 -11.24
C PRO A 545 -11.39 -13.76 -9.80
N GLN A 546 -12.13 -12.69 -9.62
CA GLN A 546 -12.80 -12.41 -8.35
C GLN A 546 -13.91 -13.45 -8.09
N ILE A 547 -14.39 -13.47 -6.85
CA ILE A 547 -15.47 -14.37 -6.44
C ILE A 547 -16.69 -14.15 -7.36
N GLY A 548 -17.24 -15.23 -7.90
CA GLY A 548 -18.47 -15.23 -8.67
C GLY A 548 -19.68 -14.85 -7.81
N ARG A 549 -20.87 -15.21 -8.25
CA ARG A 549 -22.10 -14.96 -7.47
C ARG A 549 -21.97 -15.51 -6.06
N ASN A 550 -22.23 -14.65 -5.08
CA ASN A 550 -22.13 -15.04 -3.67
C ASN A 550 -23.22 -14.39 -2.82
N PHE A 551 -23.51 -15.01 -1.71
CA PHE A 551 -24.56 -14.60 -0.77
C PHE A 551 -23.99 -14.54 0.64
N SER A 552 -24.39 -13.52 1.40
CA SER A 552 -24.02 -13.36 2.81
C SER A 552 -25.27 -13.08 3.63
N LEU A 553 -25.36 -13.70 4.78
CA LEU A 553 -26.37 -13.43 5.80
C LEU A 553 -25.67 -13.03 7.09
N GLY A 554 -26.14 -11.97 7.73
CA GLY A 554 -25.56 -11.50 8.98
C GLY A 554 -26.62 -11.02 9.96
N LEU A 555 -26.29 -11.10 11.23
CA LEU A 555 -27.11 -10.66 12.36
C LEU A 555 -26.26 -9.84 13.32
N ASN A 556 -26.69 -8.60 13.60
CA ASN A 556 -26.13 -7.75 14.65
C ASN A 556 -27.11 -7.67 15.81
N LEU A 557 -26.61 -7.80 17.03
CA LEU A 557 -27.41 -7.68 18.25
C LEU A 557 -26.81 -6.59 19.13
N ASN A 558 -27.66 -5.64 19.59
CA ASN A 558 -27.32 -4.59 20.53
C ASN A 558 -28.16 -4.76 21.79
N PHE A 559 -27.49 -4.89 22.95
CA PHE A 559 -28.12 -5.18 24.25
C PHE A 559 -28.20 -3.93 25.13
#